data_846f71fe2afeaf5379b346c873d36648
#
_entry.id   846f71fe2afeaf5379b346c873d36648
#
_cell.length_a   1.000
_cell.length_b   1.000
_cell.length_c   1.000
_cell.angle_alpha   90.00
_cell.angle_beta   90.00
_cell.angle_gamma   90.00
#
_symmetry.space_group_name_H-M   'P 1'
#
loop_
_entity.id
_entity.type
_entity.pdbx_description
1 polymer ?
#
loop_
_entity_poly.entity_id
_entity_poly.type
_entity_poly.pdbx_seq_one_letter_code
_entity_poly.pdbx_strand_id
1 'polypeptide(L)'
;MSVEANFASAEIELVIHATEDKRKVLSAVEAILSVKPEEFGVNGVKGHFGNEIMLLKANINGKQATEIAYKIAGMMSDADRMFMHDYFDLFVDEKNSLYIRISKQKLFERKVVLSQTDSLKIKLKTVRRFQPEREMEIYRKFLVQSA
;
A
#
# COMPACT_ATOMS: atom_id res chain seq x y z
N MET A 1 9.28 25.38 -6.61
CA MET A 1 9.50 23.95 -6.32
C MET A 1 8.32 23.37 -5.58
N SER A 2 7.76 22.31 -6.11
CA SER A 2 6.72 21.60 -5.40
C SER A 2 7.32 20.88 -4.19
N VAL A 3 6.60 20.91 -3.07
CA VAL A 3 6.99 20.16 -1.89
C VAL A 3 6.66 18.69 -2.16
N GLU A 4 7.68 17.86 -2.24
CA GLU A 4 7.48 16.42 -2.40
C GLU A 4 6.95 15.83 -1.10
N ALA A 5 6.03 14.90 -1.22
CA ALA A 5 5.53 14.17 -0.06
C ALA A 5 6.62 13.21 0.43
N ASN A 6 6.92 13.28 1.71
CA ASN A 6 7.80 12.34 2.37
C ASN A 6 6.97 11.54 3.36
N PHE A 7 7.21 10.25 3.41
CA PHE A 7 6.43 9.36 4.27
C PHE A 7 7.31 8.84 5.40
N ALA A 8 6.77 8.92 6.60
CA ALA A 8 7.43 8.38 7.79
C ALA A 8 7.36 6.86 7.78
N SER A 9 6.26 6.31 7.33
CA SER A 9 6.08 4.85 7.32
C SER A 9 5.15 4.40 6.22
N ALA A 10 5.36 3.15 5.80
CA ALA A 10 4.46 2.39 4.96
C ALA A 10 4.22 1.04 5.65
N GLU A 11 3.02 0.79 6.11
CA GLU A 11 2.62 -0.51 6.64
C GLU A 11 1.99 -1.31 5.52
N ILE A 12 2.53 -2.49 5.24
CA ILE A 12 2.05 -3.34 4.17
C ILE A 12 1.43 -4.58 4.79
N GLU A 13 0.20 -4.87 4.43
CA GLU A 13 -0.57 -5.94 5.03
C GLU A 13 -1.28 -6.74 3.95
N LEU A 14 -1.20 -8.05 4.04
CA LEU A 14 -1.88 -8.93 3.10
C LEU A 14 -2.25 -10.24 3.77
N VAL A 15 -3.22 -10.91 3.18
CA VAL A 15 -3.69 -12.21 3.64
C VAL A 15 -3.24 -13.27 2.64
N ILE A 16 -2.68 -14.35 3.15
CA ILE A 16 -2.35 -15.54 2.35
C ILE A 16 -3.38 -16.62 2.70
N HIS A 17 -4.11 -17.06 1.68
CA HIS A 17 -5.08 -18.12 1.84
C HIS A 17 -4.40 -19.49 1.77
N ALA A 18 -5.05 -20.52 2.34
CA ALA A 18 -4.49 -21.88 2.40
C ALA A 18 -4.14 -22.44 1.01
N THR A 19 -4.87 -22.03 -0.02
CA THR A 19 -4.68 -22.50 -1.39
C THR A 19 -3.59 -21.73 -2.15
N GLU A 20 -3.04 -20.66 -1.54
CA GLU A 20 -2.04 -19.84 -2.19
C GLU A 20 -0.63 -20.27 -1.81
N ASP A 21 0.30 -20.11 -2.75
CA ASP A 21 1.71 -20.34 -2.48
C ASP A 21 2.31 -19.04 -1.91
N LYS A 22 2.57 -19.02 -0.61
CA LYS A 22 3.12 -17.87 0.10
C LYS A 22 4.38 -17.33 -0.56
N ARG A 23 5.28 -18.21 -1.02
CA ARG A 23 6.55 -17.81 -1.62
C ARG A 23 6.32 -17.05 -2.93
N LYS A 24 5.37 -17.53 -3.73
CA LYS A 24 5.05 -16.87 -5.00
C LYS A 24 4.41 -15.51 -4.78
N VAL A 25 3.49 -15.41 -3.82
CA VAL A 25 2.86 -14.13 -3.48
C VAL A 25 3.90 -13.12 -3.01
N LEU A 26 4.75 -13.51 -2.06
CA LEU A 26 5.79 -12.61 -1.53
C LEU A 26 6.83 -12.25 -2.59
N SER A 27 7.13 -13.14 -3.51
CA SER A 27 8.01 -12.84 -4.63
C SER A 27 7.42 -11.78 -5.56
N ALA A 28 6.11 -11.86 -5.83
CA ALA A 28 5.43 -10.85 -6.62
C ALA A 28 5.43 -9.49 -5.92
N VAL A 29 5.24 -9.49 -4.60
CA VAL A 29 5.29 -8.25 -3.80
C VAL A 29 6.69 -7.65 -3.86
N GLU A 30 7.72 -8.46 -3.67
CA GLU A 30 9.11 -7.99 -3.72
C GLU A 30 9.44 -7.39 -5.09
N ALA A 31 9.00 -8.01 -6.16
CA ALA A 31 9.28 -7.54 -7.52
C ALA A 31 8.75 -6.13 -7.76
N ILE A 32 7.67 -5.74 -7.09
CA ILE A 32 7.06 -4.43 -7.27
C ILE A 32 7.50 -3.45 -6.18
N LEU A 33 7.49 -3.87 -4.91
CA LEU A 33 7.71 -2.97 -3.79
C LEU A 33 9.14 -2.96 -3.27
N SER A 34 9.96 -3.90 -3.70
CA SER A 34 11.32 -4.08 -3.18
C SER A 34 11.32 -4.36 -1.67
N VAL A 35 10.26 -4.97 -1.16
CA VAL A 35 10.14 -5.41 0.22
C VAL A 35 10.39 -6.91 0.23
N LYS A 36 11.43 -7.32 0.94
CA LYS A 36 11.86 -8.73 0.96
C LYS A 36 10.90 -9.59 1.78
N PRO A 37 10.74 -10.88 1.43
CA PRO A 37 9.87 -11.77 2.20
C PRO A 37 10.18 -11.80 3.69
N GLU A 38 11.45 -11.72 4.08
CA GLU A 38 11.85 -11.76 5.49
C GLU A 38 11.45 -10.50 6.27
N GLU A 39 11.07 -9.43 5.58
CA GLU A 39 10.55 -8.22 6.25
C GLU A 39 9.10 -8.39 6.71
N PHE A 40 8.42 -9.42 6.22
CA PHE A 40 7.05 -9.71 6.63
C PHE A 40 7.02 -10.61 7.85
N GLY A 41 6.31 -10.16 8.88
CA GLY A 41 6.02 -10.98 10.04
C GLY A 41 4.63 -11.58 9.93
N VAL A 42 4.42 -12.74 10.54
CA VAL A 42 3.08 -13.33 10.69
C VAL A 42 2.40 -12.61 11.81
N ASN A 43 1.32 -11.88 11.49
CA ASN A 43 0.58 -11.06 12.46
C ASN A 43 -0.68 -11.75 12.95
N GLY A 44 -1.02 -12.90 12.39
CA GLY A 44 -2.15 -13.70 12.81
C GLY A 44 -2.37 -14.86 11.86
N VAL A 45 -2.83 -15.96 12.43
CA VAL A 45 -3.23 -17.13 11.65
C VAL A 45 -4.63 -17.50 12.12
N LYS A 46 -5.58 -17.56 11.19
CA LYS A 46 -6.93 -18.03 11.46
C LYS A 46 -7.17 -19.25 10.61
N GLY A 47 -7.63 -20.32 11.23
CA GLY A 47 -7.89 -21.55 10.51
C GLY A 47 -9.18 -22.19 10.97
N HIS A 48 -9.89 -22.79 10.04
CA HIS A 48 -11.10 -23.54 10.33
C HIS A 48 -11.17 -24.68 9.32
N PHE A 49 -11.06 -25.90 9.80
CA PHE A 49 -11.10 -27.12 8.98
C PHE A 49 -10.10 -27.12 7.81
N GLY A 50 -8.82 -26.80 8.09
CA GLY A 50 -7.78 -26.82 7.07
C GLY A 50 -7.72 -25.59 6.18
N ASN A 51 -8.62 -24.62 6.35
CA ASN A 51 -8.60 -23.36 5.60
C ASN A 51 -7.86 -22.29 6.39
N GLU A 52 -6.57 -22.48 6.57
CA GLU A 52 -5.75 -21.51 7.29
C GLU A 52 -5.59 -20.22 6.48
N ILE A 53 -5.78 -19.10 7.15
CA ILE A 53 -5.56 -17.77 6.59
C ILE A 53 -4.44 -17.14 7.41
N MET A 54 -3.38 -16.75 6.72
CA MET A 54 -2.22 -16.14 7.36
C MET A 54 -2.20 -14.65 7.06
N LEU A 55 -2.20 -13.84 8.12
CA LEU A 55 -2.08 -12.40 7.98
C LEU A 55 -0.61 -12.00 8.09
N LEU A 56 -0.09 -11.38 7.05
CA LEU A 56 1.30 -10.92 7.00
C LEU A 56 1.36 -9.41 7.04
N LYS A 57 2.37 -8.89 7.74
CA LYS A 57 2.55 -7.45 7.89
C LYS A 57 4.04 -7.09 7.84
N ALA A 58 4.35 -6.05 7.09
CA ALA A 58 5.68 -5.44 7.07
C ALA A 58 5.57 -3.96 7.41
N ASN A 59 6.47 -3.47 8.25
CA ASN A 59 6.54 -2.06 8.62
C ASN A 59 7.81 -1.47 8.03
N ILE A 60 7.63 -0.54 7.09
CA ILE A 60 8.74 0.08 6.39
C ILE A 60 8.79 1.55 6.81
N ASN A 61 9.98 2.06 7.07
CA ASN A 61 10.16 3.41 7.58
C ASN A 61 11.03 4.27 6.67
N GLY A 62 10.90 5.59 6.81
CA GLY A 62 11.80 6.55 6.24
C GLY A 62 11.88 6.55 4.72
N LYS A 63 13.09 6.68 4.21
CA LYS A 63 13.34 6.79 2.78
C LYS A 63 12.72 5.65 1.97
N GLN A 64 12.82 4.43 2.47
CA GLN A 64 12.26 3.26 1.78
C GLN A 64 10.73 3.37 1.69
N ALA A 65 10.07 3.87 2.74
CA ALA A 65 8.62 4.08 2.72
C ALA A 65 8.23 5.08 1.64
N THR A 66 8.97 6.17 1.52
CA THR A 66 8.75 7.17 0.46
C THR A 66 8.94 6.56 -0.93
N GLU A 67 9.98 5.77 -1.11
CA GLU A 67 10.24 5.09 -2.40
C GLU A 67 9.11 4.16 -2.79
N ILE A 68 8.59 3.39 -1.83
CA ILE A 68 7.46 2.50 -2.06
C ILE A 68 6.21 3.31 -2.48
N ALA A 69 5.91 4.38 -1.76
CA ALA A 69 4.76 5.22 -2.05
C ALA A 69 4.79 5.76 -3.48
N TYR A 70 5.92 6.33 -3.88
CA TYR A 70 6.06 6.89 -5.23
C TYR A 70 6.04 5.81 -6.30
N LYS A 71 6.60 4.66 -6.02
CA LYS A 71 6.58 3.55 -6.98
C LYS A 71 5.14 3.06 -7.22
N ILE A 72 4.38 2.87 -6.15
CA ILE A 72 2.98 2.46 -6.26
C ILE A 72 2.17 3.49 -7.05
N ALA A 73 2.28 4.75 -6.68
CA ALA A 73 1.54 5.81 -7.36
C ALA A 73 1.94 5.92 -8.82
N GLY A 74 3.25 5.78 -9.12
CA GLY A 74 3.74 5.86 -10.49
C GLY A 74 3.31 4.68 -11.38
N MET A 75 3.04 3.53 -10.78
CA MET A 75 2.56 2.34 -11.51
C MET A 75 1.05 2.30 -11.66
N MET A 76 0.32 3.09 -10.86
CA MET A 76 -1.14 3.17 -10.98
C MET A 76 -1.54 3.83 -12.29
N SER A 77 -2.69 3.41 -12.82
CA SER A 77 -3.26 4.08 -13.99
C SER A 77 -3.68 5.51 -13.64
N ASP A 78 -3.76 6.37 -14.64
CA ASP A 78 -4.26 7.73 -14.45
C ASP A 78 -5.69 7.71 -13.89
N ALA A 79 -6.50 6.76 -14.36
CA ALA A 79 -7.87 6.62 -13.88
C ALA A 79 -7.92 6.30 -12.39
N ASP A 80 -7.09 5.39 -11.91
CA ASP A 80 -7.04 5.03 -10.50
C ASP A 80 -6.54 6.19 -9.64
N ARG A 81 -5.49 6.89 -10.09
CA ARG A 81 -4.99 8.06 -9.37
C ARG A 81 -6.04 9.17 -9.26
N MET A 82 -6.73 9.44 -10.35
CA MET A 82 -7.78 10.45 -10.37
C MET A 82 -8.96 10.04 -9.50
N PHE A 83 -9.30 8.76 -9.49
CA PHE A 83 -10.34 8.27 -8.61
C PHE A 83 -9.99 8.52 -7.13
N MET A 84 -8.77 8.20 -6.73
CA MET A 84 -8.31 8.47 -5.37
C MET A 84 -8.28 9.97 -5.05
N HIS A 85 -7.87 10.77 -6.03
CA HIS A 85 -7.86 12.22 -5.86
C HIS A 85 -9.25 12.79 -5.66
N ASP A 86 -10.19 12.37 -6.51
CA ASP A 86 -11.56 12.92 -6.51
C ASP A 86 -12.39 12.43 -5.32
N TYR A 87 -12.13 11.21 -4.85
CA TYR A 87 -12.83 10.63 -3.70
C TYR A 87 -11.91 10.43 -2.52
N PHE A 88 -11.03 11.40 -2.31
CA PHE A 88 -9.93 11.30 -1.38
C PHE A 88 -10.35 10.91 0.04
N ASP A 89 -11.49 11.42 0.50
CA ASP A 89 -11.99 11.15 1.85
C ASP A 89 -12.25 9.66 2.11
N LEU A 90 -12.43 8.87 1.05
CA LEU A 90 -12.63 7.43 1.18
C LEU A 90 -11.34 6.68 1.46
N PHE A 91 -10.19 7.33 1.28
CA PHE A 91 -8.87 6.69 1.35
C PHE A 91 -8.04 7.13 2.54
N VAL A 92 -8.58 8.00 3.39
CA VAL A 92 -7.89 8.46 4.60
C VAL A 92 -8.71 8.12 5.83
N ASP A 93 -8.01 7.87 6.95
CA ASP A 93 -8.67 7.61 8.22
C ASP A 93 -8.67 8.86 9.10
N GLU A 94 -9.21 8.73 10.33
CA GLU A 94 -9.29 9.82 11.32
C GLU A 94 -7.93 10.38 11.72
N LYS A 95 -6.88 9.59 11.55
CA LYS A 95 -5.51 9.99 11.88
C LYS A 95 -4.75 10.51 10.68
N ASN A 96 -5.46 10.74 9.58
CA ASN A 96 -4.89 11.23 8.32
C ASN A 96 -3.87 10.29 7.69
N SER A 97 -4.03 8.99 7.89
CA SER A 97 -3.25 7.98 7.19
C SER A 97 -3.91 7.68 5.86
N LEU A 98 -3.12 7.59 4.81
CA LEU A 98 -3.61 7.26 3.48
C LEU A 98 -3.56 5.76 3.25
N TYR A 99 -4.66 5.18 2.84
CA TYR A 99 -4.76 3.74 2.54
C TYR A 99 -4.85 3.52 1.04
N ILE A 100 -3.99 2.66 0.54
CA ILE A 100 -4.04 2.22 -0.86
C ILE A 100 -4.20 0.71 -0.85
N ARG A 101 -5.27 0.21 -1.46
CA ARG A 101 -5.51 -1.22 -1.60
C ARG A 101 -5.40 -1.60 -3.05
N ILE A 102 -4.47 -2.51 -3.34
CA ILE A 102 -4.18 -2.93 -4.71
C ILE A 102 -4.42 -4.43 -4.86
N SER A 103 -4.80 -4.84 -6.06
CA SER A 103 -5.10 -6.23 -6.35
C SER A 103 -3.88 -7.13 -6.17
N LYS A 104 -3.99 -8.11 -5.30
CA LYS A 104 -2.94 -9.10 -5.08
C LYS A 104 -2.72 -9.94 -6.35
N GLN A 105 -3.78 -10.28 -7.06
CA GLN A 105 -3.67 -11.05 -8.29
C GLN A 105 -2.95 -10.30 -9.40
N LYS A 106 -3.19 -9.00 -9.52
CA LYS A 106 -2.54 -8.17 -10.54
C LYS A 106 -1.05 -7.99 -10.30
N LEU A 107 -0.59 -8.18 -9.06
CA LEU A 107 0.84 -8.13 -8.77
C LEU A 107 1.62 -9.21 -9.54
N PHE A 108 1.01 -10.37 -9.78
CA PHE A 108 1.64 -11.42 -10.57
C PHE A 108 1.85 -10.99 -12.03
N GLU A 109 1.06 -10.05 -12.51
CA GLU A 109 1.19 -9.47 -13.85
C GLU A 109 2.07 -8.22 -13.84
N ARG A 110 2.68 -7.89 -12.72
CA ARG A 110 3.47 -6.66 -12.53
C ARG A 110 2.63 -5.40 -12.75
N LYS A 111 1.38 -5.43 -12.31
CA LYS A 111 0.44 -4.31 -12.42
C LYS A 111 -0.03 -3.88 -11.05
N VAL A 112 -0.22 -2.57 -10.89
CA VAL A 112 -0.77 -1.97 -9.68
C VAL A 112 -2.16 -1.44 -10.01
N VAL A 113 -3.18 -2.13 -9.51
CA VAL A 113 -4.58 -1.83 -9.81
C VAL A 113 -5.35 -1.75 -8.49
N LEU A 114 -6.12 -0.69 -8.28
CA LEU A 114 -6.94 -0.56 -7.07
C LEU A 114 -7.94 -1.70 -7.00
N SER A 115 -8.11 -2.24 -5.80
CA SER A 115 -9.05 -3.34 -5.57
C SER A 115 -9.57 -3.30 -4.15
N GLN A 116 -10.85 -3.62 -3.97
CA GLN A 116 -11.47 -3.71 -2.65
C GLN A 116 -11.49 -5.14 -2.12
N THR A 117 -11.22 -6.12 -2.99
CA THR A 117 -11.26 -7.54 -2.62
C THR A 117 -9.91 -8.19 -2.88
N ASP A 118 -9.52 -9.09 -1.99
CA ASP A 118 -8.24 -9.82 -2.06
C ASP A 118 -7.07 -8.89 -2.40
N SER A 119 -6.93 -7.88 -1.57
CA SER A 119 -5.98 -6.80 -1.82
C SER A 119 -4.79 -6.84 -0.87
N LEU A 120 -3.69 -6.26 -1.36
CA LEU A 120 -2.58 -5.86 -0.51
C LEU A 120 -2.86 -4.42 -0.07
N LYS A 121 -2.85 -4.19 1.24
CA LYS A 121 -3.13 -2.89 1.82
C LYS A 121 -1.84 -2.18 2.19
N ILE A 122 -1.72 -0.94 1.78
CA ILE A 122 -0.58 -0.09 2.11
C ILE A 122 -1.12 1.12 2.86
N LYS A 123 -0.63 1.30 4.10
CA LYS A 123 -0.99 2.44 4.94
C LYS A 123 0.19 3.38 5.00
N LEU A 124 0.01 4.59 4.50
CA LEU A 124 1.07 5.61 4.44
C LEU A 124 0.81 6.71 5.45
N LYS A 125 1.88 7.10 6.16
CA LYS A 125 1.86 8.25 7.08
C LYS A 125 2.93 9.24 6.67
N THR A 126 2.59 10.53 6.72
CA THR A 126 3.56 11.60 6.40
C THR A 126 4.59 11.77 7.51
N VAL A 127 5.74 12.34 7.14
CA VAL A 127 6.85 12.58 8.09
C VAL A 127 6.47 13.63 9.13
N ARG A 128 5.75 14.67 8.70
CA ARG A 128 5.38 15.78 9.59
C ARG A 128 3.89 15.74 9.87
N ARG A 129 3.56 16.04 11.13
CA ARG A 129 2.17 16.24 11.51
C ARG A 129 1.79 17.66 11.14
N PHE A 130 1.18 17.82 9.99
CA PHE A 130 0.57 19.07 9.58
C PHE A 130 -0.84 19.12 10.11
N GLN A 131 -1.48 20.29 9.98
CA GLN A 131 -2.91 20.36 10.18
C GLN A 131 -3.61 19.51 9.13
N PRO A 132 -4.78 18.94 9.44
CA PRO A 132 -5.46 18.01 8.53
C PRO A 132 -5.61 18.49 7.10
N GLU A 133 -5.98 19.75 6.90
CA GLU A 133 -6.15 20.31 5.54
C GLU A 133 -4.85 20.29 4.75
N ARG A 134 -3.73 20.54 5.43
CA ARG A 134 -2.44 20.57 4.77
C ARG A 134 -1.94 19.16 4.41
N GLU A 135 -2.20 18.20 5.27
CA GLU A 135 -1.89 16.79 4.97
C GLU A 135 -2.70 16.30 3.77
N MET A 136 -3.98 16.65 3.71
CA MET A 136 -4.82 16.31 2.56
C MET A 136 -4.30 16.90 1.27
N GLU A 137 -3.84 18.15 1.32
CA GLU A 137 -3.25 18.82 0.16
C GLU A 137 -1.99 18.11 -0.30
N ILE A 138 -1.13 17.70 0.63
CA ILE A 138 0.10 16.98 0.33
C ILE A 138 -0.22 15.64 -0.37
N TYR A 139 -1.18 14.89 0.15
CA TYR A 139 -1.59 13.62 -0.46
C TYR A 139 -2.16 13.82 -1.85
N ARG A 140 -3.02 14.85 -2.04
CA ARG A 140 -3.59 15.12 -3.37
C ARG A 140 -2.53 15.46 -4.39
N LYS A 141 -1.56 16.28 -4.01
CA LYS A 141 -0.43 16.61 -4.88
C LYS A 141 0.41 15.37 -5.19
N PHE A 142 0.66 14.54 -4.19
CA PHE A 142 1.38 13.30 -4.36
C PHE A 142 0.73 12.41 -5.42
N LEU A 143 -0.59 12.25 -5.37
CA LEU A 143 -1.32 11.41 -6.34
C LEU A 143 -1.22 11.96 -7.77
N VAL A 144 -1.24 13.28 -7.93
CA VAL A 144 -1.15 13.91 -9.25
C VAL A 144 0.28 13.90 -9.78
N GLN A 145 1.26 14.23 -8.95
CA GLN A 145 2.67 14.34 -9.36
C GLN A 145 3.31 13.01 -9.73
N SER A 146 2.75 11.91 -9.26
CA SER A 146 3.27 10.57 -9.55
C SER A 146 2.90 10.09 -10.95
N ALA A 147 2.16 10.89 -11.68
CA ALA A 147 1.79 10.57 -13.05
C ALA A 147 2.99 10.52 -13.98
#